data_45500fdf7f206790d04338caaeb48b0b
#
_entry.id   45500fdf7f206790d04338caaeb48b0b
#
_cell.length_a   1.000
_cell.length_b   1.000
_cell.length_c   1.000
_cell.angle_alpha   90.00
_cell.angle_beta   90.00
_cell.angle_gamma   90.00
#
_symmetry.space_group_name_H-M   'P 1'
#
loop_
_entity.id
_entity.type
_entity.pdbx_description
1 polymer ?
#
loop_
_entity_poly.entity_id
_entity_poly.type
_entity_poly.pdbx_seq_one_letter_code
_entity_poly.pdbx_strand_id
1 'polypeptide(L)'
;MEQFNFNNELSGQIALVTGGTKGAGQAIAERLLQAGATVIVTARNAPENENSQLHFIASDLSKKEGAQKVVSEVLSTYGRLDILVNNLGSSVTPAGGFAALSDEDWESTLQANLLAPVRLDRGFLPQMVDRKSGVIIHIASIQGKLPLYDSTLPYAAAKAGLRNYSKSLSNEVTPKGVRVLTVSPGWINTTASEAWLGEIARNANTTVEEAQQGVMDALGGIPFGRPAEPKEVAELVGFLVSPRAKYLTGTEFVIDGGTVPTI
;
A
#
# COMPACT_ATOMS: atom_id res chain seq x y z
N MET A 1 -13.63 -1.22 -32.16
CA MET A 1 -13.17 -0.95 -30.79
C MET A 1 -13.26 -2.28 -30.04
N GLU A 2 -12.13 -2.85 -29.65
CA GLU A 2 -12.15 -4.03 -28.78
C GLU A 2 -12.84 -3.65 -27.48
N GLN A 3 -13.84 -4.41 -27.12
CA GLN A 3 -14.57 -4.25 -25.87
C GLN A 3 -13.63 -4.73 -24.74
N PHE A 4 -13.08 -3.81 -23.93
CA PHE A 4 -12.25 -4.18 -22.80
C PHE A 4 -13.06 -5.00 -21.79
N ASN A 5 -12.68 -6.25 -21.61
CA ASN A 5 -13.26 -7.10 -20.58
C ASN A 5 -12.46 -6.94 -19.27
N PHE A 6 -12.95 -6.09 -18.38
CA PHE A 6 -12.29 -5.79 -17.09
C PHE A 6 -12.20 -7.00 -16.16
N ASN A 7 -13.03 -8.02 -16.37
CA ASN A 7 -13.10 -9.19 -15.49
C ASN A 7 -11.97 -10.20 -15.74
N ASN A 8 -11.21 -10.10 -16.83
CA ASN A 8 -10.15 -11.03 -17.20
C ASN A 8 -8.87 -10.33 -17.69
N GLU A 9 -8.75 -9.02 -17.46
CA GLU A 9 -7.61 -8.25 -17.97
C GLU A 9 -6.26 -8.65 -17.35
N LEU A 10 -6.26 -9.36 -16.21
CA LEU A 10 -5.09 -9.89 -15.52
C LEU A 10 -5.02 -11.43 -15.55
N SER A 11 -5.76 -12.08 -16.44
CA SER A 11 -5.76 -13.54 -16.55
C SER A 11 -4.35 -14.08 -16.80
N GLY A 12 -3.96 -15.10 -16.04
CA GLY A 12 -2.64 -15.73 -16.08
C GLY A 12 -1.52 -14.93 -15.42
N GLN A 13 -1.80 -13.77 -14.82
CA GLN A 13 -0.82 -13.01 -14.04
C GLN A 13 -0.82 -13.46 -12.57
N ILE A 14 0.34 -13.40 -11.96
CA ILE A 14 0.57 -13.73 -10.55
C ILE A 14 0.85 -12.42 -9.81
N ALA A 15 0.02 -12.12 -8.83
CA ALA A 15 0.08 -10.89 -8.05
C ALA A 15 0.35 -11.18 -6.56
N LEU A 16 1.21 -10.38 -5.95
CA LEU A 16 1.44 -10.36 -4.51
C LEU A 16 0.99 -9.02 -3.93
N VAL A 17 0.10 -9.08 -2.92
CA VAL A 17 -0.35 -7.90 -2.16
C VAL A 17 0.08 -8.03 -0.71
N THR A 18 0.99 -7.17 -0.26
CA THR A 18 1.44 -7.19 1.13
C THR A 18 0.43 -6.51 2.04
N GLY A 19 0.18 -7.09 3.24
CA GLY A 19 -0.89 -6.61 4.11
C GLY A 19 -2.29 -6.79 3.48
N GLY A 20 -2.46 -7.84 2.65
CA GLY A 20 -3.65 -8.07 1.83
C GLY A 20 -4.84 -8.70 2.55
N THR A 21 -4.82 -8.79 3.87
CA THR A 21 -5.88 -9.45 4.66
C THR A 21 -6.90 -8.49 5.27
N LYS A 22 -6.66 -7.18 5.23
CA LYS A 22 -7.54 -6.13 5.82
C LYS A 22 -7.47 -4.83 5.02
N GLY A 23 -8.51 -4.01 5.17
CA GLY A 23 -8.55 -2.63 4.68
C GLY A 23 -8.27 -2.49 3.17
N ALA A 24 -7.46 -1.51 2.81
CA ALA A 24 -7.11 -1.25 1.40
C ALA A 24 -6.40 -2.44 0.74
N GLY A 25 -5.52 -3.15 1.47
CA GLY A 25 -4.82 -4.32 0.93
C GLY A 25 -5.76 -5.46 0.57
N GLN A 26 -6.76 -5.72 1.39
CA GLN A 26 -7.81 -6.71 1.09
C GLN A 26 -8.62 -6.29 -0.15
N ALA A 27 -9.08 -5.05 -0.19
CA ALA A 27 -9.83 -4.55 -1.34
C ALA A 27 -9.02 -4.62 -2.65
N ILE A 28 -7.71 -4.31 -2.58
CA ILE A 28 -6.79 -4.46 -3.72
C ILE A 28 -6.69 -5.93 -4.13
N ALA A 29 -6.46 -6.85 -3.18
CA ALA A 29 -6.37 -8.28 -3.48
C ALA A 29 -7.65 -8.81 -4.15
N GLU A 30 -8.81 -8.46 -3.63
CA GLU A 30 -10.12 -8.83 -4.19
C GLU A 30 -10.32 -8.24 -5.60
N ARG A 31 -9.91 -6.98 -5.82
CA ARG A 31 -10.00 -6.34 -7.14
C ARG A 31 -9.12 -7.03 -8.19
N LEU A 32 -7.89 -7.41 -7.82
CA LEU A 32 -6.99 -8.14 -8.71
C LEU A 32 -7.50 -9.56 -9.00
N LEU A 33 -8.07 -10.23 -8.01
CA LEU A 33 -8.72 -11.52 -8.16
C LEU A 33 -9.89 -11.44 -9.14
N GLN A 34 -10.77 -10.44 -8.99
CA GLN A 34 -11.88 -10.19 -9.92
C GLN A 34 -11.41 -9.90 -11.36
N ALA A 35 -10.22 -9.35 -11.52
CA ALA A 35 -9.59 -9.15 -12.83
C ALA A 35 -8.92 -10.40 -13.41
N GLY A 36 -9.02 -11.56 -12.73
CA GLY A 36 -8.53 -12.86 -13.20
C GLY A 36 -7.09 -13.19 -12.81
N ALA A 37 -6.45 -12.43 -11.94
CA ALA A 37 -5.11 -12.75 -11.44
C ALA A 37 -5.15 -13.91 -10.42
N THR A 38 -4.06 -14.68 -10.35
CA THR A 38 -3.74 -15.50 -9.19
C THR A 38 -3.17 -14.58 -8.12
N VAL A 39 -3.84 -14.46 -6.96
CA VAL A 39 -3.47 -13.47 -5.96
C VAL A 39 -2.93 -14.12 -4.69
N ILE A 40 -1.74 -13.68 -4.29
CA ILE A 40 -1.08 -14.05 -3.06
C ILE A 40 -1.18 -12.86 -2.10
N VAL A 41 -1.51 -13.12 -0.83
CA VAL A 41 -1.57 -12.10 0.21
C VAL A 41 -0.67 -12.46 1.37
N THR A 42 -0.09 -11.46 2.03
CA THR A 42 0.72 -11.68 3.23
C THR A 42 0.17 -10.87 4.40
N ALA A 43 0.23 -11.47 5.58
CA ALA A 43 0.07 -10.81 6.87
C ALA A 43 0.80 -11.63 7.94
N ARG A 44 0.92 -11.09 9.17
CA ARG A 44 1.53 -11.82 10.29
C ARG A 44 0.69 -13.01 10.73
N ASN A 45 -0.63 -12.83 10.75
CA ASN A 45 -1.60 -13.84 11.15
C ASN A 45 -2.58 -14.10 10.02
N ALA A 46 -3.11 -15.33 9.95
CA ALA A 46 -4.18 -15.69 9.04
C ALA A 46 -5.43 -14.81 9.30
N PRO A 47 -6.19 -14.45 8.26
CA PRO A 47 -7.46 -13.77 8.45
C PRO A 47 -8.48 -14.71 9.10
N GLU A 48 -9.41 -14.15 9.89
CA GLU A 48 -10.49 -14.92 10.51
C GLU A 48 -11.45 -15.53 9.49
N ASN A 49 -11.69 -14.81 8.39
CA ASN A 49 -12.48 -15.26 7.26
C ASN A 49 -11.56 -15.47 6.06
N GLU A 50 -11.16 -16.71 5.83
CA GLU A 50 -10.32 -17.06 4.68
C GLU A 50 -11.12 -17.01 3.38
N ASN A 51 -10.67 -16.20 2.44
CA ASN A 51 -11.10 -16.31 1.06
C ASN A 51 -10.27 -17.42 0.39
N SER A 52 -10.88 -18.58 0.14
CA SER A 52 -10.20 -19.76 -0.43
C SER A 52 -9.61 -19.53 -1.83
N GLN A 53 -9.93 -18.42 -2.48
CA GLN A 53 -9.37 -18.03 -3.78
C GLN A 53 -8.08 -17.23 -3.64
N LEU A 54 -7.72 -16.77 -2.42
CA LEU A 54 -6.49 -16.06 -2.14
C LEU A 54 -5.45 -17.02 -1.52
N HIS A 55 -4.23 -16.96 -2.00
CA HIS A 55 -3.13 -17.74 -1.43
C HIS A 55 -2.48 -16.94 -0.29
N PHE A 56 -2.59 -17.43 0.93
CA PHE A 56 -2.07 -16.75 2.11
C PHE A 56 -0.67 -17.24 2.51
N ILE A 57 0.25 -16.31 2.75
CA ILE A 57 1.58 -16.57 3.32
C ILE A 57 1.73 -15.79 4.63
N ALA A 58 1.81 -16.50 5.76
CA ALA A 58 2.10 -15.87 7.05
C ALA A 58 3.54 -15.38 7.10
N SER A 59 3.73 -14.06 7.30
CA SER A 59 5.06 -13.47 7.37
C SER A 59 5.07 -12.11 8.04
N ASP A 60 6.11 -11.84 8.84
CA ASP A 60 6.45 -10.50 9.33
C ASP A 60 7.46 -9.85 8.38
N LEU A 61 6.96 -9.03 7.46
CA LEU A 61 7.78 -8.33 6.47
C LEU A 61 8.64 -7.21 7.05
N SER A 62 8.41 -6.79 8.30
CA SER A 62 9.34 -5.87 8.98
C SER A 62 10.71 -6.52 9.23
N LYS A 63 10.77 -7.85 9.19
CA LYS A 63 12.00 -8.64 9.34
C LYS A 63 12.55 -9.05 7.98
N LYS A 64 13.88 -9.09 7.88
CA LYS A 64 14.60 -9.54 6.66
C LYS A 64 14.20 -10.96 6.27
N GLU A 65 14.13 -11.85 7.25
CA GLU A 65 13.81 -13.26 7.10
C GLU A 65 12.38 -13.45 6.56
N GLY A 66 11.44 -12.60 7.01
CA GLY A 66 10.05 -12.62 6.52
C GLY A 66 9.96 -12.27 5.03
N ALA A 67 10.67 -11.25 4.59
CA ALA A 67 10.73 -10.90 3.18
C ALA A 67 11.39 -12.02 2.35
N GLN A 68 12.49 -12.60 2.83
CA GLN A 68 13.16 -13.73 2.17
C GLN A 68 12.25 -14.96 2.04
N LYS A 69 11.50 -15.29 3.11
CA LYS A 69 10.53 -16.38 3.10
C LYS A 69 9.50 -16.18 1.98
N VAL A 70 8.87 -15.00 1.92
CA VAL A 70 7.83 -14.71 0.91
C VAL A 70 8.40 -14.80 -0.50
N VAL A 71 9.58 -14.22 -0.77
CA VAL A 71 10.21 -14.29 -2.09
C VAL A 71 10.50 -15.75 -2.48
N SER A 72 11.09 -16.53 -1.58
CA SER A 72 11.41 -17.93 -1.84
C SER A 72 10.16 -18.76 -2.10
N GLU A 73 9.12 -18.61 -1.28
CA GLU A 73 7.87 -19.37 -1.37
C GLU A 73 7.11 -19.04 -2.68
N VAL A 74 7.00 -17.75 -3.03
CA VAL A 74 6.35 -17.35 -4.28
C VAL A 74 7.12 -17.86 -5.49
N LEU A 75 8.44 -17.72 -5.53
CA LEU A 75 9.22 -18.15 -6.68
C LEU A 75 9.30 -19.67 -6.81
N SER A 76 9.35 -20.41 -5.71
CA SER A 76 9.34 -21.88 -5.75
C SER A 76 7.98 -22.45 -6.17
N THR A 77 6.88 -21.79 -5.80
CA THR A 77 5.52 -22.28 -6.09
C THR A 77 5.06 -21.88 -7.50
N TYR A 78 5.33 -20.65 -7.90
CA TYR A 78 4.77 -20.07 -9.14
C TYR A 78 5.82 -19.82 -10.22
N GLY A 79 7.11 -19.91 -9.90
CA GLY A 79 8.23 -19.69 -10.82
C GLY A 79 8.47 -18.20 -11.16
N ARG A 80 7.51 -17.32 -10.88
CA ARG A 80 7.56 -15.89 -11.18
C ARG A 80 6.61 -15.07 -10.33
N LEU A 81 6.77 -13.75 -10.39
CA LEU A 81 5.78 -12.76 -9.96
C LEU A 81 5.62 -11.71 -11.06
N ASP A 82 4.39 -11.35 -11.41
CA ASP A 82 4.08 -10.37 -12.46
C ASP A 82 3.73 -9.00 -11.87
N ILE A 83 3.01 -9.00 -10.74
CA ILE A 83 2.53 -7.79 -10.06
C ILE A 83 2.93 -7.85 -8.59
N LEU A 84 3.64 -6.82 -8.12
CA LEU A 84 3.94 -6.62 -6.69
C LEU A 84 3.25 -5.35 -6.20
N VAL A 85 2.33 -5.49 -5.23
CA VAL A 85 1.74 -4.36 -4.52
C VAL A 85 2.28 -4.30 -3.10
N ASN A 86 3.22 -3.39 -2.88
CA ASN A 86 3.78 -3.07 -1.58
C ASN A 86 2.79 -2.18 -0.80
N ASN A 87 1.76 -2.81 -0.23
CA ASN A 87 0.70 -2.11 0.51
C ASN A 87 0.95 -2.11 2.03
N LEU A 88 1.72 -3.06 2.56
CA LEU A 88 2.02 -3.07 4.00
C LEU A 88 2.48 -1.69 4.47
N GLY A 89 1.86 -1.20 5.53
CA GLY A 89 2.23 0.03 6.21
C GLY A 89 1.56 0.10 7.57
N SER A 90 2.21 0.80 8.50
CA SER A 90 1.75 0.93 9.87
C SER A 90 2.23 2.26 10.44
N SER A 91 1.35 2.94 11.17
CA SER A 91 1.65 4.12 11.99
C SER A 91 1.15 3.83 13.40
N VAL A 92 2.01 3.24 14.22
CA VAL A 92 1.69 2.80 15.60
C VAL A 92 2.58 3.48 16.65
N THR A 93 3.24 4.56 16.29
CA THR A 93 4.07 5.33 17.19
C THR A 93 3.23 6.21 18.13
N PRO A 94 3.70 6.48 19.35
CA PRO A 94 2.99 7.36 20.27
C PRO A 94 2.83 8.77 19.71
N ALA A 95 1.72 9.42 20.05
CA ALA A 95 1.52 10.85 19.80
C ALA A 95 2.36 11.68 20.79
N GLY A 96 2.63 12.95 20.45
CA GLY A 96 3.38 13.87 21.31
C GLY A 96 4.62 14.46 20.64
N GLY A 97 4.75 14.30 19.32
CA GLY A 97 5.82 14.88 18.54
C GLY A 97 7.18 14.22 18.81
N PHE A 98 8.27 14.95 18.51
CA PHE A 98 9.62 14.37 18.55
C PHE A 98 10.05 13.86 19.92
N ALA A 99 9.58 14.47 20.99
CA ALA A 99 9.99 14.14 22.35
C ALA A 99 9.39 12.81 22.87
N ALA A 100 8.32 12.33 22.25
CA ALA A 100 7.65 11.08 22.61
C ALA A 100 8.21 9.85 21.85
N LEU A 101 9.11 10.05 20.90
CA LEU A 101 9.59 9.02 19.98
C LEU A 101 10.97 8.50 20.39
N SER A 102 11.09 7.19 20.56
CA SER A 102 12.35 6.49 20.77
C SER A 102 13.02 6.10 19.44
N ASP A 103 14.29 5.67 19.51
CA ASP A 103 15.01 5.11 18.35
C ASP A 103 14.30 3.85 17.83
N GLU A 104 13.74 3.02 18.72
CA GLU A 104 13.00 1.81 18.38
C GLU A 104 11.71 2.12 17.59
N ASP A 105 11.02 3.23 17.92
CA ASP A 105 9.85 3.71 17.16
C ASP A 105 10.25 4.09 15.74
N TRP A 106 11.36 4.79 15.58
CA TRP A 106 11.92 5.13 14.28
C TRP A 106 12.31 3.88 13.48
N GLU A 107 13.11 3.01 14.08
CA GLU A 107 13.59 1.79 13.42
C GLU A 107 12.44 0.89 12.98
N SER A 108 11.49 0.59 13.88
CA SER A 108 10.34 -0.26 13.58
C SER A 108 9.48 0.31 12.45
N THR A 109 9.27 1.62 12.46
CA THR A 109 8.49 2.31 11.42
C THR A 109 9.19 2.28 10.07
N LEU A 110 10.50 2.56 10.03
CA LEU A 110 11.29 2.48 8.79
C LEU A 110 11.36 1.04 8.26
N GLN A 111 11.50 0.04 9.14
CA GLN A 111 11.50 -1.37 8.74
C GLN A 111 10.21 -1.78 8.03
N ALA A 112 9.06 -1.38 8.56
CA ALA A 112 7.77 -1.76 7.99
C ALA A 112 7.39 -0.96 6.74
N ASN A 113 7.63 0.36 6.74
CA ASN A 113 7.08 1.27 5.73
C ASN A 113 8.05 1.57 4.56
N LEU A 114 9.36 1.34 4.74
CA LEU A 114 10.37 1.61 3.72
C LEU A 114 11.18 0.36 3.38
N LEU A 115 11.78 -0.29 4.37
CA LEU A 115 12.73 -1.37 4.10
C LEU A 115 12.04 -2.69 3.70
N ALA A 116 10.81 -2.95 4.13
CA ALA A 116 10.04 -4.11 3.68
C ALA A 116 9.79 -4.07 2.16
N PRO A 117 9.24 -2.97 1.56
CA PRO A 117 9.18 -2.80 0.11
C PRO A 117 10.53 -3.01 -0.59
N VAL A 118 11.59 -2.34 -0.12
CA VAL A 118 12.94 -2.47 -0.72
C VAL A 118 13.42 -3.91 -0.76
N ARG A 119 13.17 -4.71 0.29
CA ARG A 119 13.59 -6.13 0.34
C ARG A 119 12.81 -6.99 -0.64
N LEU A 120 11.51 -6.77 -0.76
CA LEU A 120 10.66 -7.51 -1.70
C LEU A 120 11.01 -7.15 -3.15
N ASP A 121 11.19 -5.87 -3.45
CA ASP A 121 11.63 -5.42 -4.77
C ASP A 121 12.94 -6.09 -5.17
N ARG A 122 13.95 -6.06 -4.28
CA ARG A 122 15.25 -6.75 -4.53
C ARG A 122 15.11 -8.25 -4.76
N GLY A 123 14.13 -8.88 -4.13
CA GLY A 123 13.88 -10.31 -4.29
C GLY A 123 13.18 -10.66 -5.61
N PHE A 124 12.25 -9.80 -6.06
CA PHE A 124 11.45 -10.10 -7.26
C PHE A 124 11.95 -9.43 -8.54
N LEU A 125 12.65 -8.32 -8.46
CA LEU A 125 13.13 -7.58 -9.65
C LEU A 125 14.00 -8.42 -10.59
N PRO A 126 14.94 -9.26 -10.14
CA PRO A 126 15.80 -10.01 -11.07
C PRO A 126 14.98 -10.78 -12.11
N GLN A 127 14.00 -11.55 -11.69
CA GLN A 127 13.18 -12.34 -12.61
C GLN A 127 12.20 -11.49 -13.46
N MET A 128 11.77 -10.30 -12.97
CA MET A 128 10.98 -9.36 -13.76
C MET A 128 11.83 -8.73 -14.86
N VAL A 129 13.06 -8.34 -14.56
CA VAL A 129 14.03 -7.77 -15.52
C VAL A 129 14.40 -8.79 -16.57
N ASP A 130 14.70 -10.04 -16.19
CA ASP A 130 15.06 -11.12 -17.12
C ASP A 130 13.93 -11.40 -18.12
N ARG A 131 12.67 -11.34 -17.65
CA ARG A 131 11.47 -11.50 -18.51
C ARG A 131 11.06 -10.22 -19.23
N LYS A 132 11.69 -9.08 -18.91
CA LYS A 132 11.34 -7.74 -19.43
C LYS A 132 9.85 -7.42 -19.21
N SER A 133 9.32 -7.86 -18.06
CA SER A 133 7.89 -7.72 -17.74
C SER A 133 7.68 -7.75 -16.24
N GLY A 134 6.96 -6.77 -15.72
CA GLY A 134 6.57 -6.68 -14.32
C GLY A 134 5.98 -5.31 -13.98
N VAL A 135 5.17 -5.27 -12.93
CA VAL A 135 4.62 -4.02 -12.37
C VAL A 135 4.79 -4.03 -10.86
N ILE A 136 5.35 -2.96 -10.34
CA ILE A 136 5.49 -2.71 -8.91
C ILE A 136 4.68 -1.47 -8.54
N ILE A 137 3.81 -1.62 -7.55
CA ILE A 137 3.04 -0.50 -6.96
C ILE A 137 3.50 -0.33 -5.51
N HIS A 138 3.94 0.88 -5.19
CA HIS A 138 4.19 1.29 -3.81
C HIS A 138 3.02 2.09 -3.26
N ILE A 139 2.35 1.58 -2.23
CA ILE A 139 1.34 2.34 -1.50
C ILE A 139 2.05 3.23 -0.48
N ALA A 140 2.20 4.50 -0.84
CA ALA A 140 2.77 5.53 0.00
C ALA A 140 1.68 6.18 0.88
N SER A 141 1.68 7.50 1.00
CA SER A 141 0.67 8.29 1.70
C SER A 141 0.84 9.77 1.34
N ILE A 142 -0.25 10.55 1.40
CA ILE A 142 -0.16 12.01 1.35
C ILE A 142 0.72 12.57 2.46
N GLN A 143 0.89 11.87 3.57
CA GLN A 143 1.78 12.29 4.67
C GLN A 143 3.25 12.38 4.26
N GLY A 144 3.65 11.74 3.17
CA GLY A 144 4.96 11.99 2.56
C GLY A 144 5.10 13.39 1.93
N LYS A 145 4.02 14.17 1.82
CA LYS A 145 3.97 15.58 1.37
C LYS A 145 3.42 16.51 2.44
N LEU A 146 2.42 16.05 3.19
CA LEU A 146 1.68 16.79 4.22
C LEU A 146 1.85 16.05 5.56
N PRO A 147 3.01 16.16 6.24
CA PRO A 147 3.27 15.44 7.48
C PRO A 147 2.47 16.00 8.65
N LEU A 148 2.00 15.10 9.53
CA LEU A 148 1.41 15.45 10.82
C LEU A 148 2.50 15.34 11.88
N TYR A 149 3.02 16.47 12.33
CA TYR A 149 4.21 16.54 13.19
C TYR A 149 3.99 15.98 14.60
N ASP A 150 2.76 15.97 15.07
CA ASP A 150 2.38 15.58 16.43
C ASP A 150 2.15 14.06 16.59
N SER A 151 1.95 13.33 15.50
CA SER A 151 1.49 11.93 15.56
C SER A 151 2.16 10.97 14.59
N THR A 152 2.80 11.44 13.52
CA THR A 152 3.25 10.52 12.46
C THR A 152 4.64 10.81 11.88
N LEU A 153 5.52 11.46 12.64
CA LEU A 153 6.86 11.86 12.16
C LEU A 153 7.64 10.73 11.46
N PRO A 154 7.87 9.54 12.09
CA PRO A 154 8.63 8.48 11.44
C PRO A 154 7.90 7.89 10.22
N TYR A 155 6.56 7.80 10.29
CA TYR A 155 5.75 7.31 9.19
C TYR A 155 5.80 8.24 7.98
N ALA A 156 5.64 9.55 8.20
CA ALA A 156 5.73 10.56 7.16
C ALA A 156 7.10 10.52 6.47
N ALA A 157 8.18 10.46 7.26
CA ALA A 157 9.54 10.32 6.73
C ALA A 157 9.73 9.04 5.91
N ALA A 158 9.24 7.89 6.41
CA ALA A 158 9.30 6.62 5.69
C ALA A 158 8.54 6.67 4.35
N LYS A 159 7.33 7.27 4.34
CA LYS A 159 6.50 7.39 3.13
C LYS A 159 7.09 8.40 2.13
N ALA A 160 7.72 9.48 2.59
CA ALA A 160 8.49 10.38 1.73
C ALA A 160 9.70 9.65 1.10
N GLY A 161 10.43 8.87 1.91
CA GLY A 161 11.54 8.02 1.44
C GLY A 161 11.07 6.97 0.42
N LEU A 162 9.94 6.31 0.66
CA LEU A 162 9.36 5.31 -0.26
C LEU A 162 9.00 5.94 -1.63
N ARG A 163 8.43 7.14 -1.64
CA ARG A 163 8.11 7.87 -2.88
C ARG A 163 9.36 8.17 -3.69
N ASN A 164 10.42 8.66 -3.03
CA ASN A 164 11.69 8.96 -3.69
C ASN A 164 12.36 7.67 -4.19
N TYR A 165 12.39 6.62 -3.38
CA TYR A 165 12.88 5.29 -3.77
C TYR A 165 12.13 4.75 -4.99
N SER A 166 10.81 4.81 -4.98
CA SER A 166 9.96 4.36 -6.10
C SER A 166 10.33 5.07 -7.41
N LYS A 167 10.52 6.38 -7.36
CA LYS A 167 10.94 7.17 -8.52
C LYS A 167 12.33 6.77 -9.01
N SER A 168 13.30 6.65 -8.11
CA SER A 168 14.66 6.23 -8.46
C SER A 168 14.67 4.84 -9.09
N LEU A 169 13.95 3.89 -8.49
CA LEU A 169 13.83 2.52 -9.00
C LEU A 169 13.19 2.50 -10.39
N SER A 170 12.15 3.31 -10.63
CA SER A 170 11.51 3.38 -11.94
C SER A 170 12.48 3.80 -13.04
N ASN A 171 13.36 4.77 -12.77
CA ASN A 171 14.35 5.22 -13.75
C ASN A 171 15.36 4.11 -14.10
N GLU A 172 15.70 3.25 -13.14
CA GLU A 172 16.63 2.13 -13.36
C GLU A 172 15.99 0.98 -14.14
N VAL A 173 14.73 0.59 -13.80
CA VAL A 173 14.17 -0.68 -14.27
C VAL A 173 13.16 -0.53 -15.41
N THR A 174 12.63 0.67 -15.66
CA THR A 174 11.71 0.88 -16.80
C THR A 174 12.38 0.60 -18.16
N PRO A 175 13.64 1.00 -18.41
CA PRO A 175 14.32 0.60 -19.65
C PRO A 175 14.52 -0.92 -19.78
N LYS A 176 14.40 -1.66 -18.67
CA LYS A 176 14.47 -3.13 -18.61
C LYS A 176 13.09 -3.80 -18.66
N GLY A 177 12.02 -3.04 -18.94
CA GLY A 177 10.66 -3.56 -19.14
C GLY A 177 9.81 -3.69 -17.87
N VAL A 178 10.23 -3.14 -16.73
CA VAL A 178 9.48 -3.19 -15.48
C VAL A 178 8.92 -1.79 -15.15
N ARG A 179 7.62 -1.70 -14.89
CA ARG A 179 6.97 -0.46 -14.47
C ARG A 179 6.98 -0.34 -12.94
N VAL A 180 7.26 0.84 -12.42
CA VAL A 180 7.19 1.15 -11.00
C VAL A 180 6.37 2.42 -10.80
N LEU A 181 5.36 2.35 -9.94
CA LEU A 181 4.40 3.42 -9.71
C LEU A 181 4.16 3.61 -8.21
N THR A 182 3.75 4.80 -7.83
CA THR A 182 3.38 5.13 -6.46
C THR A 182 1.90 5.52 -6.42
N VAL A 183 1.18 4.98 -5.45
CA VAL A 183 -0.16 5.46 -5.06
C VAL A 183 -0.05 6.06 -3.67
N SER A 184 -0.52 7.29 -3.50
CA SER A 184 -0.49 8.03 -2.23
C SER A 184 -1.92 8.35 -1.80
N PRO A 185 -2.54 7.46 -1.01
CA PRO A 185 -3.86 7.73 -0.46
C PRO A 185 -3.84 8.85 0.59
N GLY A 186 -4.96 9.54 0.71
CA GLY A 186 -5.35 10.30 1.89
C GLY A 186 -5.85 9.37 3.00
N TRP A 187 -6.79 9.90 3.81
CA TRP A 187 -7.45 9.07 4.81
C TRP A 187 -8.38 8.05 4.15
N ILE A 188 -8.20 6.78 4.52
CA ILE A 188 -9.04 5.66 4.05
C ILE A 188 -9.90 5.18 5.22
N ASN A 189 -11.20 5.04 4.99
CA ASN A 189 -12.15 4.46 5.94
C ASN A 189 -11.95 2.93 6.02
N THR A 190 -11.29 2.46 7.08
CA THR A 190 -11.00 1.05 7.33
C THR A 190 -11.47 0.68 8.72
N THR A 191 -11.66 -0.60 9.00
CA THR A 191 -11.99 -1.09 10.35
C THR A 191 -10.99 -0.60 11.41
N ALA A 192 -9.72 -0.44 11.03
CA ALA A 192 -8.69 0.11 11.93
C ALA A 192 -8.91 1.61 12.19
N SER A 193 -9.28 2.40 11.16
CA SER A 193 -9.61 3.82 11.33
C SER A 193 -10.92 4.03 12.09
N GLU A 194 -11.91 3.17 11.90
CA GLU A 194 -13.16 3.21 12.66
C GLU A 194 -12.92 2.93 14.15
N ALA A 195 -12.12 1.91 14.47
CA ALA A 195 -11.74 1.60 15.85
C ALA A 195 -11.00 2.77 16.50
N TRP A 196 -10.04 3.38 15.78
CA TRP A 196 -9.30 4.55 16.23
C TRP A 196 -10.19 5.77 16.46
N LEU A 197 -11.13 6.05 15.55
CA LEU A 197 -12.14 7.11 15.76
C LEU A 197 -12.99 6.85 17.01
N GLY A 198 -13.40 5.59 17.24
CA GLY A 198 -14.11 5.20 18.43
C GLY A 198 -13.31 5.43 19.72
N GLU A 199 -11.98 5.29 19.69
CA GLU A 199 -11.11 5.64 20.82
C GLU A 199 -11.03 7.14 21.04
N ILE A 200 -10.87 7.94 19.99
CA ILE A 200 -10.89 9.41 20.06
C ILE A 200 -12.21 9.88 20.67
N ALA A 201 -13.34 9.40 20.15
CA ALA A 201 -14.66 9.77 20.60
C ALA A 201 -14.84 9.47 22.11
N ARG A 202 -14.45 8.28 22.56
CA ARG A 202 -14.50 7.91 23.99
C ARG A 202 -13.63 8.81 24.87
N ASN A 203 -12.38 9.07 24.44
CA ASN A 203 -11.44 9.87 25.21
C ASN A 203 -11.84 11.34 25.31
N ALA A 204 -12.46 11.88 24.25
CA ALA A 204 -12.95 13.24 24.19
C ALA A 204 -14.39 13.39 24.72
N ASN A 205 -15.07 12.30 25.09
CA ASN A 205 -16.48 12.26 25.49
C ASN A 205 -17.40 12.92 24.42
N THR A 206 -17.21 12.54 23.16
CA THR A 206 -17.92 13.08 21.99
C THR A 206 -18.47 11.93 21.14
N THR A 207 -19.15 12.25 20.03
CA THR A 207 -19.62 11.23 19.06
C THR A 207 -18.52 10.82 18.09
N VAL A 208 -18.70 9.69 17.40
CA VAL A 208 -17.76 9.25 16.36
C VAL A 208 -17.75 10.22 15.18
N GLU A 209 -18.91 10.79 14.84
CA GLU A 209 -19.07 11.78 13.78
C GLU A 209 -18.32 13.07 14.09
N GLU A 210 -18.38 13.56 15.34
CA GLU A 210 -17.64 14.74 15.80
C GLU A 210 -16.14 14.46 15.83
N ALA A 211 -15.71 13.26 16.27
CA ALA A 211 -14.32 12.82 16.21
C ALA A 211 -13.81 12.76 14.76
N GLN A 212 -14.63 12.23 13.84
CA GLN A 212 -14.32 12.20 12.42
C GLN A 212 -14.16 13.60 11.84
N GLN A 213 -15.08 14.51 12.16
CA GLN A 213 -14.98 15.90 11.71
C GLN A 213 -13.71 16.57 12.25
N GLY A 214 -13.39 16.36 13.53
CA GLY A 214 -12.18 16.90 14.13
C GLY A 214 -10.89 16.41 13.46
N VAL A 215 -10.86 15.14 13.06
CA VAL A 215 -9.71 14.59 12.28
C VAL A 215 -9.67 15.21 10.89
N MET A 216 -10.80 15.38 10.20
CA MET A 216 -10.83 16.04 8.89
C MET A 216 -10.36 17.49 9.00
N ASP A 217 -10.75 18.21 10.03
CA ASP A 217 -10.34 19.60 10.26
C ASP A 217 -8.82 19.69 10.54
N ALA A 218 -8.28 18.75 11.32
CA ALA A 218 -6.83 18.65 11.59
C ALA A 218 -5.99 18.38 10.33
N LEU A 219 -6.58 17.72 9.33
CA LEU A 219 -5.97 17.52 8.02
C LEU A 219 -6.06 18.76 7.10
N GLY A 220 -6.72 19.84 7.54
CA GLY A 220 -7.01 21.00 6.71
C GLY A 220 -8.25 20.85 5.84
N GLY A 221 -9.07 19.85 6.11
CA GLY A 221 -10.27 19.48 5.38
C GLY A 221 -10.03 18.39 4.33
N ILE A 222 -11.12 17.73 3.96
CA ILE A 222 -11.18 16.84 2.79
C ILE A 222 -12.22 17.46 1.84
N PRO A 223 -11.83 18.12 0.74
CA PRO A 223 -12.79 18.79 -0.15
C PRO A 223 -13.91 17.87 -0.66
N PHE A 224 -13.63 16.56 -0.81
CA PHE A 224 -14.64 15.56 -1.18
C PHE A 224 -15.68 15.29 -0.08
N GLY A 225 -15.47 15.78 1.16
CA GLY A 225 -16.39 15.70 2.28
C GLY A 225 -16.36 14.40 3.08
N ARG A 226 -15.52 13.43 2.72
CA ARG A 226 -15.36 12.16 3.44
C ARG A 226 -14.00 11.49 3.17
N PRO A 227 -13.57 10.56 4.03
CA PRO A 227 -12.46 9.64 3.72
C PRO A 227 -12.77 8.79 2.48
N ALA A 228 -11.70 8.28 1.85
CA ALA A 228 -11.83 7.32 0.76
C ALA A 228 -12.29 5.94 1.28
N GLU A 229 -13.07 5.22 0.48
CA GLU A 229 -13.34 3.82 0.73
C GLU A 229 -12.17 2.94 0.20
N PRO A 230 -11.86 1.80 0.86
CA PRO A 230 -10.82 0.88 0.40
C PRO A 230 -10.93 0.48 -1.07
N LYS A 231 -12.16 0.33 -1.57
CA LYS A 231 -12.46 -0.03 -2.96
C LYS A 231 -12.04 1.06 -3.95
N GLU A 232 -12.11 2.34 -3.57
CA GLU A 232 -11.70 3.44 -4.45
C GLU A 232 -10.18 3.40 -4.71
N VAL A 233 -9.39 3.07 -3.68
CA VAL A 233 -7.95 2.84 -3.84
C VAL A 233 -7.69 1.58 -4.67
N ALA A 234 -8.47 0.52 -4.47
CA ALA A 234 -8.33 -0.73 -5.19
C ALA A 234 -8.60 -0.59 -6.69
N GLU A 235 -9.60 0.22 -7.09
CA GLU A 235 -9.88 0.50 -8.50
C GLU A 235 -8.72 1.23 -9.18
N LEU A 236 -8.11 2.21 -8.51
CA LEU A 236 -6.92 2.88 -9.04
C LEU A 236 -5.76 1.90 -9.22
N VAL A 237 -5.48 1.08 -8.22
CA VAL A 237 -4.41 0.06 -8.31
C VAL A 237 -4.72 -0.94 -9.44
N GLY A 238 -5.95 -1.42 -9.54
CA GLY A 238 -6.39 -2.32 -10.62
C GLY A 238 -6.16 -1.74 -12.00
N PHE A 239 -6.48 -0.45 -12.19
CA PHE A 239 -6.15 0.26 -13.44
C PHE A 239 -4.64 0.33 -13.67
N LEU A 240 -3.85 0.74 -12.68
CA LEU A 240 -2.41 0.96 -12.82
C LEU A 240 -1.63 -0.31 -13.14
N VAL A 241 -2.04 -1.46 -12.63
CA VAL A 241 -1.39 -2.74 -12.95
C VAL A 241 -1.82 -3.31 -14.30
N SER A 242 -2.95 -2.87 -14.83
CA SER A 242 -3.53 -3.39 -16.07
C SER A 242 -2.76 -2.99 -17.33
N PRO A 243 -3.01 -3.67 -18.48
CA PRO A 243 -2.46 -3.30 -19.78
C PRO A 243 -2.87 -1.90 -20.26
N ARG A 244 -3.97 -1.34 -19.73
CA ARG A 244 -4.47 0.00 -20.07
C ARG A 244 -3.49 1.10 -19.62
N ALA A 245 -2.75 0.85 -18.54
CA ALA A 245 -1.77 1.75 -17.95
C ALA A 245 -0.33 1.50 -18.44
N LYS A 246 -0.13 0.76 -19.54
CA LYS A 246 1.20 0.29 -19.97
C LYS A 246 2.24 1.39 -20.22
N TYR A 247 1.83 2.63 -20.47
CA TYR A 247 2.73 3.77 -20.68
C TYR A 247 2.99 4.58 -19.40
N LEU A 248 2.36 4.21 -18.27
CA LEU A 248 2.54 4.86 -16.99
C LEU A 248 3.63 4.16 -16.18
N THR A 249 4.66 4.93 -15.80
CA THR A 249 5.74 4.50 -14.89
C THR A 249 6.41 5.71 -14.26
N GLY A 250 7.00 5.57 -13.08
CA GLY A 250 7.73 6.62 -12.38
C GLY A 250 6.87 7.79 -11.90
N THR A 251 5.55 7.62 -11.89
CA THR A 251 4.57 8.64 -11.51
C THR A 251 3.92 8.29 -10.18
N GLU A 252 3.64 9.31 -9.39
CA GLU A 252 2.83 9.23 -8.19
C GLU A 252 1.39 9.62 -8.51
N PHE A 253 0.45 8.81 -8.07
CA PHE A 253 -0.99 9.04 -8.14
C PHE A 253 -1.52 9.32 -6.74
N VAL A 254 -1.96 10.55 -6.50
CA VAL A 254 -2.59 10.95 -5.25
C VAL A 254 -4.09 10.65 -5.34
N ILE A 255 -4.63 9.99 -4.31
CA ILE A 255 -6.05 9.68 -4.16
C ILE A 255 -6.47 10.07 -2.73
N ASP A 256 -6.86 11.32 -2.54
CA ASP A 256 -7.02 11.94 -1.21
C ASP A 256 -8.25 12.83 -1.07
N GLY A 257 -9.14 12.83 -2.06
CA GLY A 257 -10.32 13.69 -2.06
C GLY A 257 -10.01 15.19 -2.11
N GLY A 258 -8.79 15.56 -2.54
CA GLY A 258 -8.33 16.95 -2.63
C GLY A 258 -7.70 17.50 -1.35
N THR A 259 -7.32 16.63 -0.40
CA THR A 259 -6.75 17.04 0.91
C THR A 259 -5.42 17.78 0.76
N VAL A 260 -4.53 17.34 -0.14
CA VAL A 260 -3.26 18.04 -0.40
C VAL A 260 -3.55 19.32 -1.18
N PRO A 261 -3.24 20.53 -0.62
CA PRO A 261 -3.65 21.79 -1.23
C PRO A 261 -2.75 22.26 -2.39
N THR A 262 -1.75 21.46 -2.74
CA THR A 262 -0.75 21.81 -3.78
C THR A 262 -0.70 20.75 -4.87
N ILE A 263 -0.27 21.14 -6.07
CA ILE A 263 0.00 20.28 -7.21
C ILE A 263 1.42 19.72 -7.20
#